data_df2d1776e2fc473f58c41de22042669a
#
_entry.id   df2d1776e2fc473f58c41de22042669a
#
_cell.length_a   1.000
_cell.length_b   1.000
_cell.length_c   1.000
_cell.angle_alpha   90.00
_cell.angle_beta   90.00
_cell.angle_gamma   90.00
#
_symmetry.space_group_name_H-M   'P 1'
#
loop_
_entity.id
_entity.type
_entity.pdbx_description
1 polymer ?
#
loop_
_entity_poly.entity_id
_entity_poly.type
_entity_poly.pdbx_seq_one_letter_code
_entity_poly.pdbx_strand_id
1 'polypeptide(L)'
;MKWLLENVDGLSANPNLCFTTVDSYLIAKLTGCQSILTDSSNAGRTMLMDINKLEWSDKMLQEYEIKREWLPEIRQKSSDDFGKVLHSSVPMLEGVPITGVLGDQHAACLGHVLREG
;
A
#
# COMPACT_ATOMS: atom_id res chain seq x y z
N MET A 1 13.91 -1.94 2.32
CA MET A 1 13.70 -0.93 3.37
C MET A 1 14.91 -0.84 4.30
N LYS A 2 15.29 -1.91 5.02
CA LYS A 2 16.41 -1.90 5.98
C LYS A 2 17.70 -1.33 5.38
N TRP A 3 18.11 -1.80 4.20
CA TRP A 3 19.29 -1.27 3.51
C TRP A 3 19.23 0.26 3.31
N LEU A 4 18.08 0.80 2.94
CA LEU A 4 17.91 2.26 2.76
C LEU A 4 18.08 3.01 4.09
N LEU A 5 17.52 2.48 5.18
CA LEU A 5 17.64 3.07 6.51
C LEU A 5 19.08 3.08 7.02
N GLU A 6 19.88 2.08 6.65
CA GLU A 6 21.29 1.94 7.04
C GLU A 6 22.25 2.76 6.16
N ASN A 7 21.89 3.03 4.89
CA ASN A 7 22.82 3.58 3.90
C ASN A 7 22.43 4.97 3.38
N VAL A 8 21.28 5.52 3.78
CA VAL A 8 20.84 6.86 3.39
C VAL A 8 20.80 7.73 4.63
N ASP A 9 21.75 8.65 4.72
CA ASP A 9 21.88 9.55 5.86
C ASP A 9 20.61 10.37 6.11
N GLY A 10 20.17 10.40 7.36
CA GLY A 10 19.02 11.18 7.79
C GLY A 10 17.66 10.65 7.36
N LEU A 11 17.59 9.51 6.64
CA LEU A 11 16.31 8.98 6.15
C LEU A 11 15.35 8.68 7.30
N SER A 12 15.81 8.03 8.34
CA SER A 12 15.01 7.66 9.52
C SER A 12 14.53 8.86 10.35
N ALA A 13 15.19 10.01 10.19
CA ALA A 13 14.81 11.27 10.85
C ALA A 13 13.80 12.10 10.02
N ASN A 14 13.50 11.70 8.79
CA ASN A 14 12.54 12.40 7.95
C ASN A 14 11.11 12.14 8.46
N PRO A 15 10.38 13.18 8.91
CA PRO A 15 9.04 13.01 9.47
C PRO A 15 8.00 12.56 8.42
N ASN A 16 8.31 12.74 7.13
CA ASN A 16 7.45 12.36 6.02
C ASN A 16 7.87 11.05 5.34
N LEU A 17 8.74 10.27 5.98
CA LEU A 17 9.16 8.99 5.44
C LEU A 17 7.96 8.04 5.35
N CYS A 18 7.75 7.49 4.16
CA CYS A 18 6.78 6.42 3.95
C CYS A 18 7.35 5.42 2.93
N PHE A 19 7.35 4.14 3.28
CA PHE A 19 7.66 3.06 2.37
C PHE A 19 6.37 2.53 1.75
N THR A 20 6.29 2.56 0.44
CA THR A 20 5.08 2.16 -0.29
C THR A 20 5.37 1.07 -1.31
N THR A 21 4.39 0.26 -1.60
CA THR A 21 4.28 -0.53 -2.81
C THR A 21 3.75 0.35 -3.95
N VAL A 22 3.79 -0.14 -5.19
CA VAL A 22 3.41 0.66 -6.37
C VAL A 22 1.96 1.14 -6.29
N ASP A 23 1.04 0.30 -5.80
CA ASP A 23 -0.36 0.64 -5.59
C ASP A 23 -0.53 1.84 -4.66
N SER A 24 0.11 1.82 -3.49
CA SER A 24 0.06 2.93 -2.53
C SER A 24 0.63 4.22 -3.10
N TYR A 25 1.71 4.13 -3.87
CA TYR A 25 2.27 5.28 -4.58
C TYR A 25 1.27 5.88 -5.58
N LEU A 26 0.60 5.03 -6.35
CA LEU A 26 -0.41 5.46 -7.33
C LEU A 26 -1.62 6.09 -6.63
N ILE A 27 -2.13 5.47 -5.55
CA ILE A 27 -3.22 6.02 -4.74
C ILE A 27 -2.82 7.40 -4.20
N ALA A 28 -1.64 7.51 -3.58
CA ALA A 28 -1.16 8.79 -3.06
C ALA A 28 -1.07 9.85 -4.15
N LYS A 29 -0.57 9.51 -5.35
CA LYS A 29 -0.52 10.45 -6.49
C LYS A 29 -1.91 10.86 -6.97
N LEU A 30 -2.83 9.93 -7.10
CA LEU A 30 -4.19 10.20 -7.57
C LEU A 30 -5.01 11.02 -6.56
N THR A 31 -4.80 10.78 -5.27
CA THR A 31 -5.52 11.47 -4.18
C THR A 31 -4.79 12.73 -3.67
N GLY A 32 -3.68 13.14 -4.32
CA GLY A 32 -2.88 14.26 -3.86
C GLY A 32 -2.26 14.06 -2.48
N CYS A 33 -1.87 12.84 -2.17
CA CYS A 33 -1.32 12.42 -0.87
C CYS A 33 -2.28 12.57 0.31
N GLN A 34 -3.59 12.68 0.07
CA GLN A 34 -4.60 12.66 1.13
C GLN A 34 -4.80 11.26 1.72
N SER A 35 -4.46 10.23 0.94
CA SER A 35 -4.55 8.83 1.36
C SER A 35 -3.28 8.08 0.97
N ILE A 36 -2.70 7.39 1.94
CA ILE A 36 -1.57 6.47 1.72
C ILE A 36 -2.07 5.09 2.18
N LEU A 37 -2.68 4.38 1.25
CA LEU A 37 -3.38 3.13 1.48
C LEU A 37 -2.80 2.02 0.62
N THR A 38 -2.91 0.80 1.09
CA THR A 38 -2.65 -0.43 0.33
C THR A 38 -3.75 -1.44 0.60
N ASP A 39 -3.86 -2.48 -0.23
CA ASP A 39 -4.74 -3.61 0.07
C ASP A 39 -3.96 -4.82 0.59
N SER A 40 -4.68 -5.82 1.12
CA SER A 40 -4.05 -7.03 1.65
C SER A 40 -3.29 -7.84 0.60
N SER A 41 -3.68 -7.80 -0.67
CA SER A 41 -3.00 -8.54 -1.74
C SER A 41 -1.61 -7.96 -2.07
N ASN A 42 -1.46 -6.64 -1.99
CA ASN A 42 -0.17 -5.96 -2.14
C ASN A 42 0.66 -6.01 -0.85
N ALA A 43 0.05 -5.70 0.30
CA ALA A 43 0.72 -5.75 1.60
C ALA A 43 1.30 -7.14 1.90
N GLY A 44 0.61 -8.21 1.54
CA GLY A 44 1.07 -9.59 1.69
C GLY A 44 2.36 -9.91 0.95
N ARG A 45 2.74 -9.12 -0.06
CA ARG A 45 3.99 -9.31 -0.82
C ARG A 45 5.20 -8.65 -0.17
N THR A 46 5.01 -7.90 0.91
CA THR A 46 6.08 -7.16 1.58
C THR A 46 6.87 -7.98 2.59
N MET A 47 6.40 -9.16 2.98
CA MET A 47 6.86 -9.99 4.11
C MET A 47 6.66 -9.33 5.48
N LEU A 48 5.98 -8.19 5.55
CA LEU A 48 5.73 -7.47 6.80
C LEU A 48 4.31 -7.66 7.33
N MET A 49 3.39 -8.17 6.51
CA MET A 49 2.00 -8.41 6.88
C MET A 49 1.81 -9.80 7.51
N ASP A 50 1.03 -9.86 8.58
CA ASP A 50 0.46 -11.10 9.11
C ASP A 50 -0.73 -11.51 8.22
N ILE A 51 -0.58 -12.58 7.47
CA ILE A 51 -1.58 -13.05 6.49
C ILE A 51 -2.86 -13.60 7.13
N ASN A 52 -2.85 -13.92 8.42
CA ASN A 52 -4.03 -14.40 9.12
C ASN A 52 -4.86 -13.25 9.69
N LYS A 53 -4.18 -12.15 10.11
CA LYS A 53 -4.83 -10.96 10.67
C LYS A 53 -5.09 -9.89 9.63
N LEU A 54 -4.40 -9.96 8.48
CA LEU A 54 -4.38 -8.94 7.42
C LEU A 54 -3.95 -7.55 7.94
N GLU A 55 -2.95 -7.55 8.81
CA GLU A 55 -2.38 -6.37 9.46
C GLU A 55 -0.86 -6.41 9.43
N TRP A 56 -0.19 -5.26 9.59
CA TRP A 56 1.26 -5.24 9.75
C TRP A 56 1.68 -6.03 11.00
N SER A 57 2.60 -6.96 10.84
CA SER A 57 3.10 -7.84 11.91
C SER A 57 4.08 -7.11 12.82
N ASP A 58 3.72 -6.86 14.08
CA ASP A 58 4.63 -6.23 15.05
C ASP A 58 5.95 -6.98 15.18
N LYS A 59 5.91 -8.31 15.11
CA LYS A 59 7.11 -9.16 15.16
C LYS A 59 8.05 -8.85 14.00
N MET A 60 7.53 -8.76 12.78
CA MET A 60 8.34 -8.50 11.59
C MET A 60 8.82 -7.04 11.56
N LEU A 61 7.99 -6.10 11.99
CA LEU A 61 8.38 -4.70 12.10
C LEU A 61 9.53 -4.53 13.09
N GLN A 62 9.47 -5.18 14.24
CA GLN A 62 10.55 -5.18 15.23
C GLN A 62 11.83 -5.83 14.69
N GLU A 63 11.72 -6.99 14.04
CA GLU A 63 12.86 -7.73 13.46
C GLU A 63 13.62 -6.89 12.41
N TYR A 64 12.89 -6.13 11.59
CA TYR A 64 13.48 -5.30 10.54
C TYR A 64 13.68 -3.84 10.95
N GLU A 65 13.39 -3.48 12.21
CA GLU A 65 13.52 -2.12 12.75
C GLU A 65 12.73 -1.08 11.93
N ILE A 66 11.55 -1.49 11.44
CA ILE A 66 10.65 -0.65 10.65
C ILE A 66 9.55 -0.12 11.56
N LYS A 67 9.36 1.19 11.59
CA LYS A 67 8.27 1.81 12.32
C LYS A 67 6.97 1.67 11.55
N ARG A 68 5.88 1.35 12.27
CA ARG A 68 4.54 1.23 11.67
C ARG A 68 4.08 2.50 10.96
N GLU A 69 4.45 3.66 11.48
CA GLU A 69 4.15 4.97 10.92
C GLU A 69 4.79 5.26 9.55
N TRP A 70 5.76 4.43 9.14
CA TRP A 70 6.39 4.52 7.82
C TRP A 70 5.69 3.68 6.76
N LEU A 71 4.58 3.02 7.11
CA LEU A 71 3.86 2.12 6.22
C LEU A 71 2.43 2.63 5.96
N PRO A 72 1.87 2.33 4.77
CA PRO A 72 0.49 2.67 4.45
C PRO A 72 -0.50 1.94 5.36
N GLU A 73 -1.70 2.47 5.50
CA GLU A 73 -2.80 1.74 6.12
C GLU A 73 -3.28 0.61 5.19
N ILE A 74 -3.48 -0.58 5.75
CA ILE A 74 -3.98 -1.73 5.00
C ILE A 74 -5.51 -1.71 4.98
N ARG A 75 -6.10 -1.68 3.78
CA ARG A 75 -7.49 -2.09 3.55
C ARG A 75 -7.52 -3.61 3.43
N GLN A 76 -8.27 -4.28 4.29
CA GLN A 76 -8.32 -5.75 4.32
C GLN A 76 -8.95 -6.34 3.06
N LYS A 77 -9.78 -5.57 2.37
CA LYS A 77 -10.43 -5.96 1.12
C LYS A 77 -9.82 -5.22 -0.06
N SER A 78 -9.68 -5.90 -1.18
CA SER A 78 -9.27 -5.28 -2.45
C SER A 78 -10.36 -4.42 -3.08
N SER A 79 -11.63 -4.60 -2.67
CA SER A 79 -12.75 -3.71 -3.00
C SER A 79 -13.14 -2.93 -1.75
N ASP A 80 -12.70 -1.68 -1.68
CA ASP A 80 -12.89 -0.79 -0.53
C ASP A 80 -12.79 0.68 -1.01
N ASP A 81 -12.91 1.64 -0.10
CA ASP A 81 -12.67 3.05 -0.36
C ASP A 81 -11.17 3.38 -0.24
N PHE A 82 -10.54 3.69 -1.36
CA PHE A 82 -9.15 4.15 -1.44
C PHE A 82 -9.04 5.65 -1.71
N GLY A 83 -10.13 6.40 -1.63
CA GLY A 83 -10.19 7.84 -1.86
C GLY A 83 -10.72 8.21 -3.24
N LYS A 84 -10.59 9.49 -3.59
CA LYS A 84 -11.05 10.03 -4.86
C LYS A 84 -9.92 10.71 -5.62
N VAL A 85 -9.98 10.64 -6.93
CA VAL A 85 -9.03 11.31 -7.82
C VAL A 85 -9.21 12.82 -7.71
N LEU A 86 -8.10 13.54 -7.51
CA LEU A 86 -8.10 15.01 -7.49
C LEU A 86 -7.89 15.59 -8.88
N HIS A 87 -8.47 16.77 -9.11
CA HIS A 87 -8.28 17.53 -10.35
C HIS A 87 -6.80 17.78 -10.68
N SER A 88 -6.00 18.12 -9.67
CA SER A 88 -4.56 18.37 -9.83
C SER A 88 -3.77 17.13 -10.26
N SER A 89 -4.32 15.94 -10.05
CA SER A 89 -3.66 14.67 -10.41
C SER A 89 -4.05 14.25 -11.84
N VAL A 90 -5.33 14.09 -12.12
CA VAL A 90 -5.87 13.74 -13.42
C VAL A 90 -7.21 14.48 -13.64
N PRO A 91 -7.22 15.65 -14.30
CA PRO A 91 -8.41 16.48 -14.43
C PRO A 91 -9.64 15.76 -14.98
N MET A 92 -9.44 14.89 -15.96
CA MET A 92 -10.55 14.13 -16.58
C MET A 92 -11.22 13.12 -15.66
N LEU A 93 -10.57 12.76 -14.56
CA LEU A 93 -11.04 11.78 -13.58
C LEU A 93 -11.38 12.42 -12.23
N GLU A 94 -11.45 13.74 -12.18
CA GLU A 94 -11.77 14.45 -10.93
C GLU A 94 -13.03 13.89 -10.26
N GLY A 95 -12.91 13.60 -8.97
CA GLY A 95 -14.01 13.08 -8.15
C GLY A 95 -14.34 11.61 -8.34
N VAL A 96 -13.71 10.93 -9.32
CA VAL A 96 -13.90 9.49 -9.51
C VAL A 96 -13.36 8.75 -8.30
N PRO A 97 -14.17 7.89 -7.64
CA PRO A 97 -13.72 7.11 -6.50
C PRO A 97 -12.80 5.97 -6.94
N ILE A 98 -11.75 5.72 -6.16
CA ILE A 98 -10.89 4.54 -6.31
C ILE A 98 -11.50 3.45 -5.42
N THR A 99 -12.18 2.48 -6.03
CA THR A 99 -12.99 1.48 -5.33
C THR A 99 -12.38 0.08 -5.37
N GLY A 100 -11.23 -0.08 -6.00
CA GLY A 100 -10.57 -1.37 -6.09
C GLY A 100 -9.07 -1.24 -6.32
N VAL A 101 -8.33 -2.07 -5.60
CA VAL A 101 -6.88 -2.21 -5.71
C VAL A 101 -6.56 -3.69 -5.58
N LEU A 102 -5.70 -4.20 -6.43
CA LEU A 102 -5.39 -5.63 -6.45
C LEU A 102 -3.96 -5.85 -6.94
N GLY A 103 -3.22 -6.71 -6.25
CA GLY A 103 -1.89 -7.13 -6.69
C GLY A 103 -1.96 -7.84 -8.05
N ASP A 104 -0.93 -7.69 -8.87
CA ASP A 104 -0.86 -8.18 -10.26
C ASP A 104 -1.19 -9.66 -10.41
N GLN A 105 -0.65 -10.51 -9.54
CA GLN A 105 -0.91 -11.95 -9.57
C GLN A 105 -2.36 -12.28 -9.20
N HIS A 106 -2.94 -11.56 -8.23
CA HIS A 106 -4.35 -11.73 -7.87
C HIS A 106 -5.26 -11.21 -8.99
N ALA A 107 -4.87 -10.11 -9.64
CA ALA A 107 -5.58 -9.60 -10.82
C ALA A 107 -5.53 -10.59 -11.98
N ALA A 108 -4.38 -11.25 -12.20
CA ALA A 108 -4.26 -12.31 -13.20
C ALA A 108 -5.17 -13.51 -12.86
N CYS A 109 -5.21 -13.97 -11.61
CA CYS A 109 -6.11 -15.03 -11.18
C CYS A 109 -7.58 -14.67 -11.46
N LEU A 110 -7.97 -13.44 -11.14
CA LEU A 110 -9.33 -12.97 -11.43
C LEU A 110 -9.60 -12.91 -12.93
N GLY A 111 -8.66 -12.40 -13.71
CA GLY A 111 -8.77 -12.30 -15.17
C GLY A 111 -8.87 -13.68 -15.86
N HIS A 112 -8.21 -14.69 -15.32
CA HIS A 112 -8.33 -16.08 -15.77
C HIS A 112 -9.54 -16.83 -15.18
N VAL A 113 -10.39 -16.14 -14.41
CA VAL A 113 -11.59 -16.73 -13.79
C VAL A 113 -11.27 -17.96 -12.94
N LEU A 114 -10.08 -17.96 -12.29
CA LEU A 114 -9.72 -19.03 -11.38
C LEU A 114 -10.65 -19.01 -10.16
N ARG A 115 -11.24 -20.16 -9.84
CA ARG A 115 -12.13 -20.35 -8.70
C ARG A 115 -11.50 -21.36 -7.76
N GLU A 116 -11.89 -21.31 -6.51
CA GLU A 116 -11.55 -22.37 -5.56
C GLU A 116 -12.11 -23.70 -6.08
N GLY A 117 -11.25 -24.73 -6.05
CA GLY A 117 -11.61 -26.09 -6.46
C GLY A 117 -12.43 -26.85 -5.41
#